data_63f80ba9761081c4f6e3cac9cc4d7830
#
_entry.id   63f80ba9761081c4f6e3cac9cc4d7830
#
_cell.length_a   1.000
_cell.length_b   1.000
_cell.length_c   1.000
_cell.angle_alpha   90.00
_cell.angle_beta   90.00
_cell.angle_gamma   90.00
#
_symmetry.space_group_name_H-M   'P 1'
#
loop_
_entity.id
_entity.type
_entity.pdbx_description
1 polymer ?
#
loop_
_entity_poly.entity_id
_entity_poly.type
_entity_poly.pdbx_seq_one_letter_code
_entity_poly.pdbx_strand_id
1 'polypeptide(L)'
;MSTIRGTPAWVWLLLIAAVFGVSSAGALFQQVDDVPPLLRASWRLQLTSLILAPMAMVQWIVYRDKIGHRFAERETLIWILAGGCFLALHFGAWVASLDQTSLTHSLLFVTAHPLIIVVGMALVAKLLRNYRSPSKLEIIGACIGFTGAALALIDYGDQQGDRTVTIWGDFLAFLGAVFVVGYIVSGRILRKWMPIFLYAFPVTLIGAVLLIPASLALESKSSDFGVFGWIQADYLHWFLALALIAGLLGHTGLNTCLRYMPPLVVSTSVTLEPIIGSLIGHIIFDTGLPGFWTWLGGPILIIGIILVVISSSEEHTNNETRGVVTDH
;
A
#
# COMPACT_ATOMS: atom_id res chain seq x y z
N MET A 1 -13.55 -15.26 12.22
CA MET A 1 -12.83 -14.77 11.01
C MET A 1 -13.82 -14.77 9.86
N SER A 2 -14.02 -13.64 9.16
CA SER A 2 -14.97 -13.57 8.05
C SER A 2 -14.44 -14.38 6.86
N THR A 3 -15.20 -15.38 6.44
CA THR A 3 -14.98 -16.09 5.19
C THR A 3 -15.36 -15.18 4.02
N ILE A 4 -14.71 -15.32 2.86
CA ILE A 4 -15.06 -14.55 1.64
C ILE A 4 -16.55 -14.67 1.31
N ARG A 5 -17.18 -15.81 1.58
CA ARG A 5 -18.62 -16.07 1.36
C ARG A 5 -19.55 -15.27 2.27
N GLY A 6 -19.10 -14.77 3.42
CA GLY A 6 -19.89 -13.95 4.35
C GLY A 6 -19.61 -12.45 4.26
N THR A 7 -18.74 -12.01 3.34
CA THR A 7 -18.38 -10.60 3.21
C THR A 7 -19.56 -9.79 2.62
N PRO A 8 -20.01 -8.72 3.30
CA PRO A 8 -21.10 -7.88 2.81
C PRO A 8 -20.78 -7.23 1.45
N ALA A 9 -21.78 -7.09 0.59
CA ALA A 9 -21.60 -6.51 -0.76
C ALA A 9 -20.97 -5.12 -0.76
N TRP A 10 -21.31 -4.28 0.22
CA TRP A 10 -20.72 -2.94 0.33
C TRP A 10 -19.19 -2.95 0.53
N VAL A 11 -18.63 -4.02 1.14
CA VAL A 11 -17.17 -4.14 1.32
C VAL A 11 -16.47 -4.38 -0.01
N TRP A 12 -17.11 -5.15 -0.91
CA TRP A 12 -16.61 -5.35 -2.27
C TRP A 12 -16.65 -4.06 -3.09
N LEU A 13 -17.75 -3.30 -3.00
CA LEU A 13 -17.85 -1.99 -3.65
C LEU A 13 -16.80 -1.01 -3.10
N LEU A 14 -16.59 -1.01 -1.79
CA LEU A 14 -15.54 -0.21 -1.16
C LEU A 14 -14.15 -0.65 -1.64
N LEU A 15 -13.89 -1.96 -1.76
CA LEU A 15 -12.62 -2.48 -2.25
C LEU A 15 -12.34 -2.00 -3.68
N ILE A 16 -13.33 -2.10 -4.58
CA ILE A 16 -13.22 -1.61 -5.95
C ILE A 16 -12.91 -0.11 -5.96
N ALA A 17 -13.70 0.69 -5.25
CA ALA A 17 -13.49 2.14 -5.16
C ALA A 17 -12.13 2.50 -4.55
N ALA A 18 -11.70 1.74 -3.54
CA ALA A 18 -10.41 1.96 -2.89
C ALA A 18 -9.23 1.61 -3.83
N VAL A 19 -9.34 0.55 -4.62
CA VAL A 19 -8.32 0.19 -5.63
C VAL A 19 -8.20 1.30 -6.68
N PHE A 20 -9.30 1.82 -7.22
CA PHE A 20 -9.28 2.98 -8.10
C PHE A 20 -8.64 4.20 -7.42
N GLY A 21 -8.98 4.43 -6.14
CA GLY A 21 -8.42 5.53 -5.36
C GLY A 21 -6.91 5.45 -5.20
N VAL A 22 -6.34 4.29 -4.83
CA VAL A 22 -4.88 4.14 -4.71
C VAL A 22 -4.21 4.21 -6.09
N SER A 23 -4.81 3.63 -7.12
CA SER A 23 -4.27 3.61 -8.48
C SER A 23 -4.09 5.01 -9.11
N SER A 24 -4.85 6.01 -8.65
CA SER A 24 -4.69 7.39 -9.11
C SER A 24 -3.46 8.09 -8.52
N ALA A 25 -2.91 7.59 -7.42
CA ALA A 25 -1.93 8.32 -6.62
C ALA A 25 -0.62 8.60 -7.37
N GLY A 26 -0.10 7.62 -8.12
CA GLY A 26 1.15 7.77 -8.86
C GLY A 26 1.07 8.87 -9.91
N ALA A 27 0.01 8.87 -10.70
CA ALA A 27 -0.23 9.88 -11.73
C ALA A 27 -0.46 11.29 -11.14
N LEU A 28 -1.16 11.37 -9.99
CA LEU A 28 -1.34 12.64 -9.27
C LEU A 28 -0.02 13.18 -8.70
N PHE A 29 0.86 12.32 -8.18
CA PHE A 29 2.17 12.73 -7.69
C PHE A 29 3.08 13.28 -8.80
N GLN A 30 2.95 12.78 -10.01
CA GLN A 30 3.72 13.28 -11.16
C GLN A 30 3.31 14.70 -11.57
N GLN A 31 2.13 15.19 -11.19
CA GLN A 31 1.70 16.57 -11.46
C GLN A 31 2.35 17.61 -10.54
N VAL A 32 3.12 17.18 -9.55
CA VAL A 32 3.81 18.03 -8.57
C VAL A 32 5.27 17.56 -8.39
N ASP A 33 5.90 17.14 -9.47
CA ASP A 33 7.25 16.54 -9.47
C ASP A 33 8.38 17.58 -9.28
N ASP A 34 8.05 18.85 -9.33
CA ASP A 34 8.92 19.95 -8.91
C ASP A 34 9.20 19.96 -7.40
N VAL A 35 8.27 19.41 -6.59
CA VAL A 35 8.43 19.27 -5.13
C VAL A 35 9.23 18.01 -4.80
N PRO A 36 10.23 18.05 -3.91
CA PRO A 36 11.03 16.88 -3.53
C PRO A 36 10.18 15.70 -3.04
N PRO A 37 10.53 14.45 -3.39
CA PRO A 37 9.66 13.29 -3.22
C PRO A 37 9.28 12.97 -1.76
N LEU A 38 10.20 13.09 -0.78
CA LEU A 38 9.87 12.88 0.62
C LEU A 38 8.94 13.97 1.15
N LEU A 39 9.12 15.20 0.68
CA LEU A 39 8.27 16.34 1.04
C LEU A 39 6.86 16.14 0.46
N ARG A 40 6.74 15.72 -0.81
CA ARG A 40 5.46 15.36 -1.44
C ARG A 40 4.72 14.28 -0.65
N ALA A 41 5.44 13.23 -0.27
CA ALA A 41 4.90 12.15 0.55
C ALA A 41 4.41 12.67 1.91
N SER A 42 5.20 13.55 2.57
CA SER A 42 4.80 14.17 3.83
C SER A 42 3.55 15.04 3.66
N TRP A 43 3.52 15.93 2.66
CA TRP A 43 2.38 16.82 2.41
C TRP A 43 1.07 16.07 2.20
N ARG A 44 1.10 14.98 1.41
CA ARG A 44 -0.06 14.11 1.24
C ARG A 44 -0.54 13.54 2.57
N LEU A 45 0.39 13.00 3.39
CA LEU A 45 0.03 12.41 4.68
C LEU A 45 -0.43 13.47 5.69
N GLN A 46 0.14 14.69 5.69
CA GLN A 46 -0.32 15.81 6.49
C GLN A 46 -1.79 16.14 6.21
N LEU A 47 -2.12 16.36 4.94
CA LEU A 47 -3.49 16.72 4.55
C LEU A 47 -4.47 15.56 4.77
N THR A 48 -4.04 14.31 4.50
CA THR A 48 -4.84 13.12 4.81
C THR A 48 -5.11 13.03 6.32
N SER A 49 -4.10 13.21 7.17
CA SER A 49 -4.29 13.18 8.63
C SER A 49 -5.19 14.29 9.13
N LEU A 50 -5.09 15.49 8.55
CA LEU A 50 -5.98 16.61 8.88
C LEU A 50 -7.45 16.28 8.57
N ILE A 51 -7.72 15.63 7.44
CA ILE A 51 -9.07 15.17 7.07
C ILE A 51 -9.55 14.05 8.01
N LEU A 52 -8.66 13.14 8.41
CA LEU A 52 -9.00 12.02 9.30
C LEU A 52 -9.22 12.45 10.76
N ALA A 53 -8.61 13.55 11.20
CA ALA A 53 -8.65 14.00 12.59
C ALA A 53 -10.07 14.18 13.16
N PRO A 54 -11.01 14.92 12.50
CA PRO A 54 -12.37 15.06 13.02
C PRO A 54 -13.12 13.73 13.08
N MET A 55 -12.89 12.82 12.12
CA MET A 55 -13.50 11.50 12.10
C MET A 55 -12.97 10.62 13.25
N ALA A 56 -11.65 10.71 13.53
CA ALA A 56 -11.04 10.03 14.66
C ALA A 56 -11.56 10.57 15.99
N MET A 57 -11.74 11.89 16.10
CA MET A 57 -12.32 12.53 17.29
C MET A 57 -13.75 12.06 17.57
N VAL A 58 -14.59 11.98 16.54
CA VAL A 58 -15.95 11.43 16.67
C VAL A 58 -15.91 9.97 17.14
N GLN A 59 -15.07 9.13 16.51
CA GLN A 59 -14.93 7.73 16.94
C GLN A 59 -14.38 7.62 18.37
N TRP A 60 -13.46 8.48 18.76
CA TRP A 60 -12.96 8.50 20.14
C TRP A 60 -14.07 8.79 21.14
N ILE A 61 -14.87 9.83 20.90
CA ILE A 61 -16.00 10.18 21.78
C ILE A 61 -16.97 9.00 21.92
N VAL A 62 -17.27 8.30 20.81
CA VAL A 62 -18.24 7.18 20.81
C VAL A 62 -17.69 5.91 21.47
N TYR A 63 -16.38 5.63 21.32
CA TYR A 63 -15.84 4.32 21.70
C TYR A 63 -14.90 4.36 22.92
N ARG A 64 -14.47 5.53 23.42
CA ARG A 64 -13.45 5.67 24.48
C ARG A 64 -13.75 4.85 25.73
N ASP A 65 -15.02 4.78 26.16
CA ASP A 65 -15.41 4.07 27.37
C ASP A 65 -15.25 2.54 27.24
N LYS A 66 -15.33 2.03 26.00
CA LYS A 66 -15.20 0.59 25.69
C LYS A 66 -13.76 0.16 25.43
N ILE A 67 -12.98 1.01 24.75
CA ILE A 67 -11.66 0.63 24.23
C ILE A 67 -10.53 1.54 24.70
N GLY A 68 -10.81 2.62 25.42
CA GLY A 68 -9.81 3.63 25.81
C GLY A 68 -8.64 3.05 26.61
N HIS A 69 -8.89 2.07 27.49
CA HIS A 69 -7.84 1.38 28.24
C HIS A 69 -6.81 0.68 27.33
N ARG A 70 -7.24 0.16 26.16
CA ARG A 70 -6.35 -0.53 25.22
C ARG A 70 -5.35 0.40 24.52
N PHE A 71 -5.66 1.70 24.44
CA PHE A 71 -4.73 2.68 23.88
C PHE A 71 -3.51 2.94 24.79
N ALA A 72 -3.62 2.69 26.09
CA ALA A 72 -2.50 2.77 27.03
C ALA A 72 -1.64 1.50 27.05
N GLU A 73 -2.08 0.43 26.41
CA GLU A 73 -1.31 -0.81 26.32
C GLU A 73 -0.04 -0.60 25.48
N ARG A 74 1.11 -1.01 26.01
CA ARG A 74 2.41 -0.91 25.33
C ARG A 74 2.38 -1.55 23.94
N GLU A 75 1.73 -2.70 23.78
CA GLU A 75 1.60 -3.40 22.52
C GLU A 75 0.86 -2.56 21.47
N THR A 76 -0.24 -1.92 21.84
CA THR A 76 -1.01 -1.02 20.97
C THR A 76 -0.16 0.14 20.48
N LEU A 77 0.58 0.79 21.37
CA LEU A 77 1.47 1.91 21.03
C LEU A 77 2.60 1.46 20.10
N ILE A 78 3.21 0.30 20.34
CA ILE A 78 4.25 -0.26 19.47
C ILE A 78 3.69 -0.48 18.05
N TRP A 79 2.51 -1.07 17.90
CA TRP A 79 1.93 -1.33 16.59
C TRP A 79 1.45 -0.07 15.87
N ILE A 80 0.99 0.96 16.57
CA ILE A 80 0.68 2.27 15.99
C ILE A 80 1.96 2.94 15.48
N LEU A 81 3.01 2.98 16.30
CA LEU A 81 4.30 3.55 15.92
C LEU A 81 4.94 2.79 14.75
N ALA A 82 4.97 1.47 14.83
CA ALA A 82 5.49 0.62 13.75
C ALA A 82 4.71 0.85 12.45
N GLY A 83 3.37 0.90 12.51
CA GLY A 83 2.53 1.19 11.35
C GLY A 83 2.86 2.55 10.73
N GLY A 84 3.04 3.59 11.54
CA GLY A 84 3.43 4.93 11.08
C GLY A 84 4.83 4.98 10.48
N CYS A 85 5.81 4.30 11.10
CA CYS A 85 7.17 4.17 10.57
C CYS A 85 7.18 3.43 9.22
N PHE A 86 6.50 2.29 9.14
CA PHE A 86 6.40 1.53 7.90
C PHE A 86 5.68 2.32 6.80
N LEU A 87 4.66 3.10 7.15
CA LEU A 87 3.96 3.97 6.20
C LEU A 87 4.88 5.08 5.68
N ALA A 88 5.68 5.72 6.56
CA ALA A 88 6.67 6.72 6.17
C ALA A 88 7.71 6.14 5.20
N LEU A 89 8.30 4.99 5.55
CA LEU A 89 9.29 4.31 4.73
C LEU A 89 8.70 3.87 3.38
N HIS A 90 7.47 3.35 3.38
CA HIS A 90 6.75 2.97 2.16
C HIS A 90 6.57 4.16 1.23
N PHE A 91 5.97 5.25 1.72
CA PHE A 91 5.73 6.43 0.89
C PHE A 91 7.02 7.13 0.49
N GLY A 92 7.99 7.22 1.40
CA GLY A 92 9.28 7.81 1.09
C GLY A 92 9.99 7.09 -0.06
N ALA A 93 10.08 5.77 0.00
CA ALA A 93 10.71 4.96 -1.04
C ALA A 93 9.89 4.96 -2.35
N TRP A 94 8.56 4.77 -2.26
CA TRP A 94 7.71 4.71 -3.43
C TRP A 94 7.62 6.04 -4.17
N VAL A 95 7.38 7.16 -3.48
CA VAL A 95 7.28 8.47 -4.14
C VAL A 95 8.63 8.88 -4.75
N ALA A 96 9.74 8.55 -4.08
CA ALA A 96 11.06 8.74 -4.68
C ALA A 96 11.26 7.90 -5.95
N SER A 97 10.68 6.72 -6.05
CA SER A 97 10.75 5.89 -7.25
C SER A 97 10.07 6.53 -8.46
N LEU A 98 8.99 7.29 -8.25
CA LEU A 98 8.25 7.98 -9.32
C LEU A 98 9.11 9.02 -10.06
N ASP A 99 10.17 9.53 -9.43
CA ASP A 99 11.10 10.47 -10.03
C ASP A 99 12.29 9.77 -10.73
N GLN A 100 12.47 8.46 -10.45
CA GLN A 100 13.64 7.70 -10.87
C GLN A 100 13.34 6.60 -11.89
N THR A 101 12.05 6.29 -12.14
CA THR A 101 11.64 5.31 -13.14
C THR A 101 10.28 5.70 -13.76
N SER A 102 9.79 4.95 -14.73
CA SER A 102 8.47 5.23 -15.32
C SER A 102 7.33 4.95 -14.32
N LEU A 103 6.18 5.61 -14.52
CA LEU A 103 5.00 5.41 -13.70
C LEU A 103 4.61 3.92 -13.61
N THR A 104 4.57 3.23 -14.76
CA THR A 104 4.20 1.82 -14.83
C THR A 104 5.16 0.92 -14.07
N HIS A 105 6.48 1.14 -14.20
CA HIS A 105 7.50 0.39 -13.45
C HIS A 105 7.37 0.62 -11.95
N SER A 106 7.26 1.87 -11.53
CA SER A 106 7.05 2.20 -10.11
C SER A 106 5.83 1.49 -9.54
N LEU A 107 4.68 1.54 -10.24
CA LEU A 107 3.45 0.86 -9.82
C LEU A 107 3.57 -0.67 -9.84
N LEU A 108 4.25 -1.24 -10.84
CA LEU A 108 4.46 -2.68 -10.95
C LEU A 108 5.27 -3.24 -9.76
N PHE A 109 6.38 -2.58 -9.42
CA PHE A 109 7.25 -3.05 -8.35
C PHE A 109 6.72 -2.75 -6.95
N VAL A 110 6.04 -1.62 -6.72
CA VAL A 110 5.46 -1.32 -5.41
C VAL A 110 4.28 -2.24 -5.07
N THR A 111 3.59 -2.77 -6.06
CA THR A 111 2.49 -3.73 -5.85
C THR A 111 2.93 -5.18 -5.76
N ALA A 112 4.24 -5.47 -5.84
CA ALA A 112 4.78 -6.83 -5.65
C ALA A 112 4.71 -7.37 -4.20
N HIS A 113 4.13 -6.62 -3.28
CA HIS A 113 4.04 -6.97 -1.85
C HIS A 113 3.36 -8.33 -1.54
N PRO A 114 2.41 -8.90 -2.32
CA PRO A 114 1.94 -10.26 -2.05
C PRO A 114 3.03 -11.33 -2.20
N LEU A 115 3.96 -11.15 -3.14
CA LEU A 115 5.10 -12.05 -3.31
C LEU A 115 6.05 -11.96 -2.11
N ILE A 116 6.25 -10.75 -1.60
CA ILE A 116 7.07 -10.50 -0.40
C ILE A 116 6.44 -11.17 0.83
N ILE A 117 5.10 -11.16 0.95
CA ILE A 117 4.38 -11.86 2.01
C ILE A 117 4.68 -13.37 1.95
N VAL A 118 4.65 -14.00 0.77
CA VAL A 118 4.95 -15.44 0.60
C VAL A 118 6.39 -15.75 1.03
N VAL A 119 7.36 -14.93 0.60
CA VAL A 119 8.77 -15.09 1.02
C VAL A 119 8.91 -14.91 2.54
N GLY A 120 8.27 -13.90 3.11
CA GLY A 120 8.24 -13.66 4.55
C GLY A 120 7.64 -14.84 5.32
N MET A 121 6.54 -15.41 4.83
CA MET A 121 5.94 -16.62 5.43
C MET A 121 6.91 -17.81 5.41
N ALA A 122 7.61 -18.03 4.28
CA ALA A 122 8.59 -19.12 4.17
C ALA A 122 9.76 -18.96 5.16
N LEU A 123 10.27 -17.74 5.31
CA LEU A 123 11.35 -17.43 6.24
C LEU A 123 10.92 -17.60 7.71
N VAL A 124 9.75 -17.06 8.08
CA VAL A 124 9.21 -17.17 9.43
C VAL A 124 8.88 -18.60 9.80
N ALA A 125 8.30 -19.39 8.89
CA ALA A 125 8.02 -20.80 9.13
C ALA A 125 9.30 -21.65 9.32
N LYS A 126 10.41 -21.27 8.66
CA LYS A 126 11.71 -21.91 8.84
C LYS A 126 12.33 -21.59 10.19
N LEU A 127 12.15 -20.37 10.70
CA LEU A 127 12.71 -19.90 11.96
C LEU A 127 11.86 -20.30 13.17
N LEU A 128 10.53 -20.30 13.00
CA LEU A 128 9.55 -20.50 14.07
C LEU A 128 8.61 -21.66 13.69
N ARG A 129 8.79 -22.82 14.33
CA ARG A 129 8.07 -24.09 14.01
C ARG A 129 6.54 -24.03 14.07
N ASN A 130 5.98 -23.03 14.74
CA ASN A 130 4.53 -22.88 14.92
C ASN A 130 3.86 -21.98 13.87
N TYR A 131 4.62 -21.53 12.88
CA TYR A 131 4.09 -20.70 11.81
C TYR A 131 3.83 -21.51 10.55
N ARG A 132 2.79 -21.12 9.81
CA ARG A 132 2.39 -21.76 8.56
C ARG A 132 3.47 -21.54 7.49
N SER A 133 3.86 -22.63 6.82
CA SER A 133 4.66 -22.58 5.59
C SER A 133 3.79 -22.21 4.39
N PRO A 134 4.31 -21.51 3.38
CA PRO A 134 3.59 -21.30 2.15
C PRO A 134 3.29 -22.62 1.44
N SER A 135 2.13 -22.71 0.80
CA SER A 135 1.72 -23.86 0.00
C SER A 135 2.55 -23.97 -1.30
N LYS A 136 2.51 -25.12 -1.95
CA LYS A 136 3.18 -25.32 -3.24
C LYS A 136 2.68 -24.35 -4.29
N LEU A 137 1.37 -24.05 -4.32
CA LEU A 137 0.78 -23.13 -5.27
C LEU A 137 1.17 -21.67 -5.00
N GLU A 138 1.30 -21.29 -3.72
CA GLU A 138 1.85 -19.97 -3.33
C GLU A 138 3.30 -19.80 -3.79
N ILE A 139 4.14 -20.84 -3.63
CA ILE A 139 5.52 -20.82 -4.12
C ILE A 139 5.59 -20.73 -5.63
N ILE A 140 4.79 -21.54 -6.34
CA ILE A 140 4.72 -21.50 -7.81
C ILE A 140 4.26 -20.12 -8.28
N GLY A 141 3.21 -19.59 -7.68
CA GLY A 141 2.70 -18.26 -7.99
C GLY A 141 3.74 -17.16 -7.75
N ALA A 142 4.49 -17.25 -6.64
CA ALA A 142 5.58 -16.34 -6.36
C ALA A 142 6.70 -16.43 -7.42
N CYS A 143 7.12 -17.64 -7.81
CA CYS A 143 8.12 -17.85 -8.86
C CYS A 143 7.67 -17.26 -10.21
N ILE A 144 6.41 -17.51 -10.61
CA ILE A 144 5.82 -16.93 -11.83
C ILE A 144 5.81 -15.41 -11.73
N GLY A 145 5.35 -14.85 -10.60
CA GLY A 145 5.30 -13.42 -10.39
C GLY A 145 6.67 -12.75 -10.46
N PHE A 146 7.68 -13.30 -9.78
CA PHE A 146 9.06 -12.78 -9.88
C PHE A 146 9.64 -12.92 -11.29
N THR A 147 9.28 -13.96 -12.06
CA THR A 147 9.66 -14.07 -13.47
C THR A 147 9.04 -12.94 -14.30
N GLY A 148 7.77 -12.61 -14.07
CA GLY A 148 7.11 -11.47 -14.71
C GLY A 148 7.79 -10.14 -14.39
N ALA A 149 8.14 -9.92 -13.11
CA ALA A 149 8.90 -8.73 -12.70
C ALA A 149 10.28 -8.67 -13.36
N ALA A 150 10.99 -9.80 -13.43
CA ALA A 150 12.31 -9.86 -14.07
C ALA A 150 12.24 -9.58 -15.58
N LEU A 151 11.16 -10.00 -16.27
CA LEU A 151 10.94 -9.66 -17.68
C LEU A 151 10.72 -8.15 -17.85
N ALA A 152 9.94 -7.50 -16.99
CA ALA A 152 9.73 -6.06 -17.06
C ALA A 152 11.05 -5.27 -16.91
N LEU A 153 12.02 -5.78 -16.13
CA LEU A 153 13.33 -5.14 -15.99
C LEU A 153 14.14 -5.07 -17.31
N ILE A 154 13.76 -5.82 -18.36
CA ILE A 154 14.45 -5.78 -19.67
C ILE A 154 14.21 -4.43 -20.36
N ASP A 155 13.12 -3.72 -20.05
CA ASP A 155 12.86 -2.36 -20.54
C ASP A 155 13.78 -1.29 -19.87
N TYR A 156 14.81 -1.73 -19.12
CA TYR A 156 15.79 -0.83 -18.53
C TYR A 156 16.45 0.07 -19.58
N GLY A 157 16.46 1.37 -19.32
CA GLY A 157 17.00 2.37 -20.23
C GLY A 157 16.01 2.88 -21.27
N ASP A 158 14.83 2.25 -21.41
CA ASP A 158 13.79 2.71 -22.32
C ASP A 158 13.16 4.01 -21.81
N GLN A 159 12.90 4.93 -22.76
CA GLN A 159 12.16 6.15 -22.49
C GLN A 159 10.66 5.84 -22.50
N GLN A 160 9.97 6.12 -21.41
CA GLN A 160 8.51 5.96 -21.28
C GLN A 160 7.90 7.28 -20.83
N GLY A 161 7.35 8.05 -21.77
CA GLY A 161 6.97 9.45 -21.55
C GLY A 161 8.22 10.29 -21.24
N ASP A 162 8.16 11.10 -20.20
CA ASP A 162 9.27 11.96 -19.76
C ASP A 162 10.28 11.26 -18.84
N ARG A 163 10.06 9.97 -18.53
CA ARG A 163 10.91 9.21 -17.60
C ARG A 163 11.63 8.06 -18.29
N THR A 164 12.88 7.85 -17.90
CA THR A 164 13.67 6.69 -18.30
C THR A 164 13.54 5.61 -17.24
N VAL A 165 13.33 4.37 -17.67
CA VAL A 165 13.28 3.21 -16.75
C VAL A 165 14.66 2.97 -16.14
N THR A 166 14.76 2.97 -14.81
CA THR A 166 16.03 2.74 -14.11
C THR A 166 15.89 1.65 -13.05
N ILE A 167 16.94 0.84 -12.90
CA ILE A 167 17.03 -0.20 -11.85
C ILE A 167 16.93 0.42 -10.46
N TRP A 168 17.47 1.61 -10.27
CA TRP A 168 17.40 2.29 -8.98
C TRP A 168 15.97 2.70 -8.61
N GLY A 169 15.22 3.26 -9.57
CA GLY A 169 13.81 3.58 -9.37
C GLY A 169 12.96 2.34 -9.09
N ASP A 170 13.19 1.25 -9.83
CA ASP A 170 12.50 -0.02 -9.64
C ASP A 170 12.83 -0.64 -8.27
N PHE A 171 14.10 -0.53 -7.83
CA PHE A 171 14.51 -0.96 -6.49
C PHE A 171 13.84 -0.15 -5.37
N LEU A 172 13.73 1.18 -5.53
CA LEU A 172 13.01 2.03 -4.57
C LEU A 172 11.53 1.66 -4.49
N ALA A 173 10.87 1.40 -5.63
CA ALA A 173 9.49 0.94 -5.66
C ALA A 173 9.32 -0.42 -4.95
N PHE A 174 10.22 -1.38 -5.21
CA PHE A 174 10.24 -2.68 -4.54
C PHE A 174 10.49 -2.53 -3.04
N LEU A 175 11.36 -1.64 -2.62
CA LEU A 175 11.59 -1.33 -1.20
C LEU A 175 10.33 -0.76 -0.55
N GLY A 176 9.58 0.07 -1.28
CA GLY A 176 8.24 0.51 -0.89
C GLY A 176 7.29 -0.66 -0.67
N ALA A 177 7.33 -1.68 -1.55
CA ALA A 177 6.55 -2.92 -1.38
C ALA A 177 6.94 -3.71 -0.12
N VAL A 178 8.23 -3.76 0.23
CA VAL A 178 8.69 -4.40 1.48
C VAL A 178 8.10 -3.69 2.70
N PHE A 179 8.16 -2.37 2.73
CA PHE A 179 7.69 -1.60 3.87
C PHE A 179 6.17 -1.61 4.02
N VAL A 180 5.41 -1.62 2.92
CA VAL A 180 3.95 -1.69 3.02
C VAL A 180 3.47 -2.99 3.64
N VAL A 181 4.22 -4.09 3.55
CA VAL A 181 3.89 -5.34 4.26
C VAL A 181 3.87 -5.11 5.78
N GLY A 182 4.85 -4.41 6.33
CA GLY A 182 4.87 -4.04 7.77
C GLY A 182 3.65 -3.18 8.16
N TYR A 183 3.28 -2.23 7.32
CA TYR A 183 2.07 -1.41 7.51
C TYR A 183 0.79 -2.26 7.46
N ILE A 184 0.64 -3.18 6.50
CA ILE A 184 -0.51 -4.10 6.40
C ILE A 184 -0.60 -5.00 7.64
N VAL A 185 0.53 -5.54 8.12
CA VAL A 185 0.57 -6.38 9.32
C VAL A 185 0.12 -5.59 10.55
N SER A 186 0.64 -4.37 10.75
CA SER A 186 0.23 -3.49 11.85
C SER A 186 -1.27 -3.19 11.80
N GLY A 187 -1.77 -2.87 10.60
CA GLY A 187 -3.21 -2.68 10.35
C GLY A 187 -4.01 -3.93 10.71
N ARG A 188 -3.58 -5.11 10.25
CA ARG A 188 -4.27 -6.38 10.52
C ARG A 188 -4.39 -6.67 12.02
N ILE A 189 -3.35 -6.38 12.80
CA ILE A 189 -3.34 -6.62 14.25
C ILE A 189 -4.31 -5.67 14.96
N LEU A 190 -4.18 -4.37 14.70
CA LEU A 190 -4.97 -3.36 15.39
C LEU A 190 -6.42 -3.31 14.94
N ARG A 191 -6.70 -3.50 13.65
CA ARG A 191 -8.05 -3.46 13.09
C ARG A 191 -8.98 -4.58 13.56
N LYS A 192 -8.48 -5.60 14.23
CA LYS A 192 -9.31 -6.63 14.87
C LYS A 192 -10.28 -6.02 15.90
N TRP A 193 -9.88 -4.96 16.58
CA TRP A 193 -10.66 -4.32 17.65
C TRP A 193 -10.78 -2.79 17.50
N MET A 194 -9.78 -2.14 16.90
CA MET A 194 -9.70 -0.68 16.80
C MET A 194 -10.55 -0.15 15.65
N PRO A 195 -11.42 0.85 15.87
CA PRO A 195 -12.16 1.56 14.83
C PRO A 195 -11.21 2.19 13.78
N ILE A 196 -11.68 2.33 12.52
CA ILE A 196 -10.81 2.67 11.39
C ILE A 196 -10.10 4.03 11.56
N PHE A 197 -10.81 5.07 11.95
CA PHE A 197 -10.21 6.39 12.04
C PHE A 197 -9.29 6.54 13.26
N LEU A 198 -9.54 5.78 14.35
CA LEU A 198 -8.63 5.69 15.50
C LEU A 198 -7.31 4.97 15.16
N TYR A 199 -7.30 4.14 14.12
CA TYR A 199 -6.09 3.55 13.56
C TYR A 199 -5.46 4.45 12.51
N ALA A 200 -6.22 4.86 11.48
CA ALA A 200 -5.69 5.54 10.31
C ALA A 200 -5.11 6.92 10.64
N PHE A 201 -5.78 7.70 11.50
CA PHE A 201 -5.31 9.04 11.87
C PHE A 201 -3.91 9.04 12.51
N PRO A 202 -3.65 8.35 13.64
CA PRO A 202 -2.34 8.40 14.27
C PRO A 202 -1.23 7.79 13.39
N VAL A 203 -1.52 6.72 12.66
CA VAL A 203 -0.54 6.09 11.76
C VAL A 203 -0.17 7.02 10.62
N THR A 204 -1.15 7.70 10.01
CA THR A 204 -0.91 8.68 8.93
C THR A 204 -0.16 9.91 9.46
N LEU A 205 -0.54 10.39 10.63
CA LEU A 205 0.12 11.53 11.28
C LEU A 205 1.59 11.23 11.61
N ILE A 206 1.88 10.07 12.19
CA ILE A 206 3.25 9.62 12.47
C ILE A 206 4.05 9.56 11.16
N GLY A 207 3.48 8.98 10.10
CA GLY A 207 4.11 8.93 8.78
C GLY A 207 4.45 10.32 8.25
N ALA A 208 3.52 11.27 8.33
CA ALA A 208 3.72 12.65 7.92
C ALA A 208 4.86 13.32 8.71
N VAL A 209 4.83 13.19 10.04
CA VAL A 209 5.81 13.80 10.95
C VAL A 209 7.22 13.24 10.73
N LEU A 210 7.36 11.94 10.50
CA LEU A 210 8.66 11.30 10.26
C LEU A 210 9.28 11.71 8.91
N LEU A 211 8.47 11.95 7.90
CA LEU A 211 8.94 12.37 6.58
C LEU A 211 9.44 13.83 6.55
N ILE A 212 8.97 14.71 7.45
CA ILE A 212 9.44 16.10 7.52
C ILE A 212 10.96 16.18 7.76
N PRO A 213 11.51 15.67 8.88
CA PRO A 213 12.95 15.74 9.11
C PRO A 213 13.74 14.92 8.08
N ALA A 214 13.19 13.82 7.57
CA ALA A 214 13.82 13.04 6.52
C ALA A 214 13.97 13.87 5.23
N SER A 215 12.93 14.57 4.81
CA SER A 215 12.97 15.47 3.67
C SER A 215 13.96 16.62 3.88
N LEU A 216 13.90 17.31 5.01
CA LEU A 216 14.82 18.44 5.31
C LEU A 216 16.29 18.01 5.39
N ALA A 217 16.57 16.76 5.79
CA ALA A 217 17.93 16.24 5.91
C ALA A 217 18.49 15.67 4.61
N LEU A 218 17.65 15.07 3.76
CA LEU A 218 18.08 14.32 2.58
C LEU A 218 17.83 15.05 1.25
N GLU A 219 16.95 16.05 1.23
CA GLU A 219 16.53 16.77 0.04
C GLU A 219 16.87 18.25 0.15
N SER A 220 17.90 18.71 -0.56
CA SER A 220 18.46 20.05 -0.45
C SER A 220 17.47 21.19 -0.75
N LYS A 221 16.43 20.91 -1.57
CA LYS A 221 15.43 21.92 -1.97
C LYS A 221 14.19 21.95 -1.07
N SER A 222 14.06 21.07 -0.10
CA SER A 222 12.83 20.97 0.72
C SER A 222 12.55 22.23 1.53
N SER A 223 13.60 22.96 1.94
CA SER A 223 13.46 24.24 2.64
C SER A 223 12.80 25.34 1.79
N ASP A 224 12.99 25.30 0.47
CA ASP A 224 12.47 26.33 -0.46
C ASP A 224 10.95 26.23 -0.60
N PHE A 225 10.41 25.02 -0.50
CA PHE A 225 8.96 24.77 -0.58
C PHE A 225 8.25 24.92 0.77
N GLY A 226 8.97 24.73 1.88
CA GLY A 226 8.43 24.81 3.24
C GLY A 226 7.61 23.58 3.66
N VAL A 227 7.56 23.33 4.97
CA VAL A 227 6.92 22.14 5.56
C VAL A 227 5.42 22.05 5.24
N PHE A 228 4.74 23.19 5.07
CA PHE A 228 3.30 23.30 4.80
C PHE A 228 3.01 23.93 3.43
N GLY A 229 3.93 23.84 2.47
CA GLY A 229 3.80 24.48 1.16
C GLY A 229 2.59 23.96 0.35
N TRP A 230 2.03 22.79 0.68
CA TRP A 230 0.79 22.27 0.08
C TRP A 230 -0.41 23.21 0.23
N ILE A 231 -0.38 24.20 1.14
CA ILE A 231 -1.44 25.21 1.31
C ILE A 231 -1.47 26.22 0.14
N GLN A 232 -0.36 26.35 -0.59
CA GLN A 232 -0.29 27.25 -1.75
C GLN A 232 -1.27 26.81 -2.84
N ALA A 233 -1.83 27.81 -3.56
CA ALA A 233 -2.90 27.58 -4.55
C ALA A 233 -2.47 26.59 -5.65
N ASP A 234 -1.18 26.61 -6.05
CA ASP A 234 -0.63 25.77 -7.10
C ASP A 234 -0.59 24.28 -6.72
N TYR A 235 -0.51 23.98 -5.41
CA TYR A 235 -0.37 22.62 -4.89
C TYR A 235 -1.65 22.09 -4.23
N LEU A 236 -2.44 22.97 -3.62
CA LEU A 236 -3.56 22.59 -2.75
C LEU A 236 -4.54 21.61 -3.42
N HIS A 237 -4.91 21.86 -4.66
CA HIS A 237 -5.89 21.03 -5.37
C HIS A 237 -5.35 19.61 -5.65
N TRP A 238 -4.05 19.46 -5.97
CA TRP A 238 -3.41 18.16 -6.16
C TRP A 238 -3.33 17.37 -4.86
N PHE A 239 -2.94 18.03 -3.78
CA PHE A 239 -2.84 17.38 -2.47
C PHE A 239 -4.22 17.11 -1.85
N LEU A 240 -5.26 17.90 -2.14
CA LEU A 240 -6.65 17.56 -1.83
C LEU A 240 -7.10 16.30 -2.57
N ALA A 241 -6.80 16.19 -3.87
CA ALA A 241 -7.09 14.99 -4.64
C ALA A 241 -6.34 13.76 -4.06
N LEU A 242 -5.04 13.88 -3.80
CA LEU A 242 -4.24 12.83 -3.16
C LEU A 242 -4.78 12.43 -1.78
N ALA A 243 -5.20 13.38 -0.96
CA ALA A 243 -5.71 13.12 0.39
C ALA A 243 -7.11 12.49 0.38
N LEU A 244 -8.03 12.97 -0.46
CA LEU A 244 -9.41 12.49 -0.52
C LEU A 244 -9.52 11.18 -1.32
N ILE A 245 -8.93 11.13 -2.51
CA ILE A 245 -9.08 9.99 -3.42
C ILE A 245 -8.14 8.86 -2.98
N ALA A 246 -6.83 9.10 -2.96
CA ALA A 246 -5.88 8.05 -2.64
C ALA A 246 -5.73 7.81 -1.13
N GLY A 247 -5.85 8.84 -0.28
CA GLY A 247 -5.71 8.73 1.16
C GLY A 247 -6.98 8.20 1.84
N LEU A 248 -8.09 8.95 1.76
CA LEU A 248 -9.32 8.60 2.46
C LEU A 248 -10.05 7.44 1.75
N LEU A 249 -10.40 7.57 0.47
CA LEU A 249 -11.09 6.50 -0.25
C LEU A 249 -10.16 5.31 -0.48
N GLY A 250 -8.93 5.51 -0.93
CA GLY A 250 -7.96 4.48 -1.21
C GLY A 250 -7.44 3.78 0.05
N HIS A 251 -6.39 4.29 0.67
CA HIS A 251 -5.72 3.62 1.81
C HIS A 251 -6.62 3.38 3.01
N THR A 252 -7.49 4.34 3.39
CA THR A 252 -8.41 4.14 4.51
C THR A 252 -9.53 3.17 4.15
N GLY A 253 -9.98 3.16 2.88
CA GLY A 253 -10.89 2.15 2.35
C GLY A 253 -10.30 0.74 2.40
N LEU A 254 -9.06 0.54 1.90
CA LEU A 254 -8.36 -0.75 1.97
C LEU A 254 -8.21 -1.23 3.42
N ASN A 255 -7.80 -0.34 4.35
CA ASN A 255 -7.72 -0.69 5.77
C ASN A 255 -9.08 -1.02 6.39
N THR A 256 -10.16 -0.43 5.88
CA THR A 256 -11.52 -0.82 6.29
C THR A 256 -11.82 -2.24 5.82
N CYS A 257 -11.48 -2.60 4.60
CA CYS A 257 -11.65 -3.94 4.05
C CYS A 257 -10.86 -5.00 4.85
N LEU A 258 -9.67 -4.68 5.38
CA LEU A 258 -8.86 -5.61 6.21
C LEU A 258 -9.59 -6.14 7.46
N ARG A 259 -10.66 -5.48 7.90
CA ARG A 259 -11.51 -5.99 8.99
C ARG A 259 -12.42 -7.13 8.54
N TYR A 260 -12.83 -7.13 7.29
CA TYR A 260 -13.86 -8.01 6.73
C TYR A 260 -13.30 -9.06 5.77
N MET A 261 -12.09 -8.83 5.25
CA MET A 261 -11.44 -9.68 4.25
C MET A 261 -10.04 -10.09 4.70
N PRO A 262 -9.52 -11.24 4.24
CA PRO A 262 -8.12 -11.60 4.43
C PRO A 262 -7.18 -10.54 3.83
N PRO A 263 -6.03 -10.24 4.48
CA PRO A 263 -5.06 -9.28 3.95
C PRO A 263 -4.60 -9.60 2.52
N LEU A 264 -4.53 -10.87 2.19
CA LEU A 264 -4.09 -11.33 0.89
C LEU A 264 -5.09 -10.95 -0.21
N VAL A 265 -6.42 -11.03 0.04
CA VAL A 265 -7.45 -10.58 -0.91
C VAL A 265 -7.36 -9.09 -1.17
N VAL A 266 -7.21 -8.29 -0.10
CA VAL A 266 -7.06 -6.82 -0.22
C VAL A 266 -5.77 -6.49 -0.97
N SER A 267 -4.66 -7.10 -0.59
CA SER A 267 -3.34 -6.93 -1.20
C SER A 267 -3.35 -7.27 -2.69
N THR A 268 -4.00 -8.39 -3.09
CA THR A 268 -4.09 -8.77 -4.51
C THR A 268 -4.93 -7.82 -5.33
N SER A 269 -6.02 -7.33 -4.76
CA SER A 269 -6.85 -6.37 -5.50
C SER A 269 -6.04 -5.11 -5.86
N VAL A 270 -5.08 -4.73 -5.03
CA VAL A 270 -4.17 -3.61 -5.29
C VAL A 270 -3.20 -3.91 -6.44
N THR A 271 -2.96 -5.18 -6.80
CA THR A 271 -2.09 -5.50 -7.96
C THR A 271 -2.69 -5.14 -9.32
N LEU A 272 -3.93 -4.70 -9.35
CA LEU A 272 -4.50 -4.02 -10.52
C LEU A 272 -4.00 -2.57 -10.67
N GLU A 273 -3.34 -2.03 -9.64
CA GLU A 273 -2.83 -0.65 -9.64
C GLU A 273 -1.93 -0.32 -10.83
N PRO A 274 -0.97 -1.17 -11.27
CA PRO A 274 -0.16 -0.88 -12.45
C PRO A 274 -1.00 -0.70 -13.72
N ILE A 275 -2.06 -1.48 -13.89
CA ILE A 275 -2.95 -1.38 -15.06
C ILE A 275 -3.80 -0.12 -14.95
N ILE A 276 -4.53 0.03 -13.85
CA ILE A 276 -5.46 1.14 -13.65
C ILE A 276 -4.70 2.47 -13.58
N GLY A 277 -3.58 2.51 -12.84
CA GLY A 277 -2.77 3.72 -12.66
C GLY A 277 -2.09 4.16 -13.96
N SER A 278 -1.55 3.20 -14.75
CA SER A 278 -0.98 3.50 -16.08
C SER A 278 -2.04 4.01 -17.05
N LEU A 279 -3.25 3.45 -17.04
CA LEU A 279 -4.37 3.95 -17.86
C LEU A 279 -4.81 5.35 -17.43
N ILE A 280 -4.92 5.61 -16.12
CA ILE A 280 -5.23 6.95 -15.59
C ILE A 280 -4.12 7.93 -16.01
N GLY A 281 -2.86 7.56 -15.84
CA GLY A 281 -1.72 8.38 -16.22
C GLY A 281 -1.74 8.71 -17.72
N HIS A 282 -1.92 7.70 -18.57
CA HIS A 282 -1.94 7.89 -20.02
C HIS A 282 -3.14 8.71 -20.51
N ILE A 283 -4.36 8.40 -20.04
CA ILE A 283 -5.60 9.03 -20.55
C ILE A 283 -5.78 10.46 -20.03
N ILE A 284 -5.40 10.70 -18.75
CA ILE A 284 -5.69 11.97 -18.08
C ILE A 284 -4.48 12.91 -18.09
N PHE A 285 -3.26 12.36 -17.99
CA PHE A 285 -2.03 13.13 -17.77
C PHE A 285 -0.96 12.93 -18.85
N ASP A 286 -1.32 12.22 -19.94
CA ASP A 286 -0.44 11.96 -21.09
C ASP A 286 0.92 11.36 -20.73
N THR A 287 0.96 10.50 -19.71
CA THR A 287 2.15 9.72 -19.37
C THR A 287 2.41 8.66 -20.45
N GLY A 288 3.68 8.31 -20.69
CA GLY A 288 4.06 7.34 -21.69
C GLY A 288 3.44 5.96 -21.47
N LEU A 289 3.30 5.19 -22.55
CA LEU A 289 2.91 3.79 -22.49
C LEU A 289 4.08 2.90 -22.04
N PRO A 290 3.79 1.76 -21.38
CA PRO A 290 4.82 0.79 -20.99
C PRO A 290 5.59 0.23 -22.20
N GLY A 291 6.84 -0.16 -21.99
CA GLY A 291 7.64 -0.87 -22.98
C GLY A 291 7.13 -2.29 -23.25
N PHE A 292 7.66 -2.92 -24.29
CA PHE A 292 7.22 -4.25 -24.74
C PHE A 292 7.36 -5.33 -23.65
N TRP A 293 8.49 -5.36 -22.95
CA TRP A 293 8.74 -6.36 -21.91
C TRP A 293 7.89 -6.15 -20.66
N THR A 294 7.54 -4.91 -20.36
CA THR A 294 6.55 -4.58 -19.30
C THR A 294 5.16 -5.04 -19.68
N TRP A 295 4.75 -4.90 -20.96
CA TRP A 295 3.48 -5.45 -21.47
C TRP A 295 3.40 -6.97 -21.38
N LEU A 296 4.53 -7.67 -21.52
CA LEU A 296 4.61 -9.12 -21.38
C LEU A 296 4.74 -9.54 -19.90
N GLY A 297 5.64 -8.93 -19.16
CA GLY A 297 5.98 -9.27 -17.78
C GLY A 297 4.89 -8.90 -16.78
N GLY A 298 4.19 -7.78 -16.99
CA GLY A 298 3.11 -7.31 -16.11
C GLY A 298 1.98 -8.32 -15.94
N PRO A 299 1.36 -8.82 -17.00
CA PRO A 299 0.35 -9.89 -16.91
C PRO A 299 0.86 -11.18 -16.25
N ILE A 300 2.12 -11.58 -16.52
CA ILE A 300 2.74 -12.75 -15.87
C ILE A 300 2.88 -12.51 -14.36
N LEU A 301 3.33 -11.33 -13.94
CA LEU A 301 3.38 -10.93 -12.52
C LEU A 301 1.99 -11.03 -11.88
N ILE A 302 0.96 -10.48 -12.53
CA ILE A 302 -0.42 -10.49 -12.03
C ILE A 302 -0.95 -11.93 -11.92
N ILE A 303 -0.71 -12.79 -12.90
CA ILE A 303 -1.07 -14.21 -12.85
C ILE A 303 -0.41 -14.88 -11.65
N GLY A 304 0.89 -14.66 -11.43
CA GLY A 304 1.61 -15.18 -10.26
C GLY A 304 0.95 -14.77 -8.95
N ILE A 305 0.57 -13.51 -8.82
CA ILE A 305 -0.10 -12.97 -7.64
C ILE A 305 -1.50 -13.59 -7.45
N ILE A 306 -2.30 -13.74 -8.51
CA ILE A 306 -3.61 -14.38 -8.47
C ILE A 306 -3.49 -15.84 -7.96
N LEU A 307 -2.49 -16.59 -8.43
CA LEU A 307 -2.25 -17.96 -7.96
C LEU A 307 -1.93 -18.02 -6.46
N VAL A 308 -1.09 -17.08 -5.96
CA VAL A 308 -0.81 -16.94 -4.52
C VAL A 308 -2.09 -16.76 -3.72
N VAL A 309 -3.00 -15.93 -4.20
CA VAL A 309 -4.24 -15.59 -3.49
C VAL A 309 -5.26 -16.71 -3.49
N ILE A 310 -5.48 -17.34 -4.64
CA ILE A 310 -6.42 -18.46 -4.73
C ILE A 310 -6.02 -19.57 -3.75
N SER A 311 -4.71 -19.91 -3.73
CA SER A 311 -4.18 -20.92 -2.82
C SER A 311 -4.40 -20.59 -1.35
N SER A 312 -4.15 -19.32 -0.97
CA SER A 312 -4.34 -18.91 0.42
C SER A 312 -5.81 -18.90 0.87
N SER A 313 -6.73 -18.68 -0.07
CA SER A 313 -8.15 -18.70 0.19
C SER A 313 -8.69 -20.13 0.40
N GLU A 314 -8.23 -21.11 -0.40
CA GLU A 314 -8.63 -22.51 -0.29
C GLU A 314 -8.16 -23.14 1.02
N GLU A 315 -6.95 -22.84 1.46
CA GLU A 315 -6.39 -23.41 2.69
C GLU A 315 -7.08 -22.87 3.95
N HIS A 316 -7.55 -21.62 3.93
CA HIS A 316 -8.34 -21.04 5.02
C HIS A 316 -9.68 -21.77 5.17
N THR A 317 -10.35 -22.09 4.05
CA THR A 317 -11.61 -22.82 4.02
C THR A 317 -11.44 -24.27 4.53
N ASN A 318 -10.35 -24.93 4.16
CA ASN A 318 -10.04 -26.30 4.59
C ASN A 318 -9.70 -26.41 6.09
N ASN A 319 -9.05 -25.41 6.67
CA ASN A 319 -8.73 -25.39 8.09
C ASN A 319 -9.96 -25.09 8.97
N GLU A 320 -10.90 -24.27 8.51
CA GLU A 320 -12.17 -24.03 9.21
C GLU A 320 -13.05 -25.28 9.21
N THR A 321 -13.12 -26.01 8.09
CA THR A 321 -13.88 -27.28 8.01
C THR A 321 -13.28 -28.39 8.87
N ARG A 322 -11.96 -28.44 9.03
CA ARG A 322 -11.28 -29.41 9.91
C ARG A 322 -11.44 -29.07 11.41
N GLY A 323 -11.46 -27.77 11.77
CA GLY A 323 -11.68 -27.34 13.15
C GLY A 323 -13.10 -27.59 13.67
N VAL A 324 -14.11 -27.58 12.79
CA VAL A 324 -15.50 -27.88 13.14
C VAL A 324 -15.76 -29.39 13.37
N VAL A 325 -14.93 -30.26 12.78
CA VAL A 325 -15.08 -31.73 12.90
C VAL A 325 -14.43 -32.29 14.18
N THR A 326 -13.60 -31.53 14.88
CA THR A 326 -12.90 -31.98 16.10
C THR A 326 -13.56 -31.54 17.41
N ASP A 327 -14.64 -30.76 17.36
CA ASP A 327 -15.40 -30.30 18.54
C ASP A 327 -16.72 -31.07 18.75
N HIS A 328 -16.83 -32.33 18.29
CA HIS A 328 -17.96 -33.25 18.57
C HIS A 328 -17.53 -34.51 19.30
#